data_8b4d2cc6ae20e23a0b8e9c0d6f9d205f
#
_entry.id   8b4d2cc6ae20e23a0b8e9c0d6f9d205f
#
_cell.length_a   1.000
_cell.length_b   1.000
_cell.length_c   1.000
_cell.angle_alpha   90.00
_cell.angle_beta   90.00
_cell.angle_gamma   90.00
#
_symmetry.space_group_name_H-M   'P 1'
#
loop_
_entity.id
_entity.type
_entity.pdbx_description
1 polymer ?
#
loop_
_entity_poly.entity_id
_entity_poly.type
_entity_poly.pdbx_seq_one_letter_code
_entity_poly.pdbx_strand_id
1 'polypeptide(L)'
;MKINLKKKRRPPRHFIPNILTLFNMFLGFLAIGLILNNHPIKAGVFIIIAGLFDVFDGKIARILGISSRFGMEFDSMADTVSFCVVPSILVYSLYVDGLPPLLGGFISFIPLMFGTIRLAKFNLDEEPGKPKSYTVGLTTPIATITLFSYLFFNHQIDGDFGDPRTALMLVAGLSFLMISPIHFAKFPLFSFKSGRTNTILLLAFIFSMIILAIWQGFILMPLIAVYIGWNIIHWLINPSLNDAPSEADI
;
A
#
# COMPACT_ATOMS: atom_id res chain seq x y z
N MET A 1 17.19 -17.86 -53.19
CA MET A 1 16.32 -18.38 -52.11
C MET A 1 16.89 -17.97 -50.76
N LYS A 2 16.44 -16.84 -50.17
CA LYS A 2 16.94 -16.32 -48.89
C LYS A 2 16.13 -16.96 -47.76
N ILE A 3 16.77 -17.81 -46.99
CA ILE A 3 16.21 -18.45 -45.81
C ILE A 3 16.04 -17.38 -44.73
N ASN A 4 14.80 -17.00 -44.45
CA ASN A 4 14.44 -16.04 -43.43
C ASN A 4 14.50 -16.75 -42.06
N LEU A 5 15.65 -16.68 -41.37
CA LEU A 5 15.83 -17.22 -40.03
C LEU A 5 14.85 -16.54 -39.09
N LYS A 6 13.83 -17.26 -38.65
CA LYS A 6 12.86 -16.82 -37.64
C LYS A 6 13.62 -16.31 -36.41
N LYS A 7 13.59 -15.01 -36.23
CA LYS A 7 14.10 -14.31 -35.05
C LYS A 7 13.42 -14.95 -33.82
N LYS A 8 14.19 -15.73 -33.07
CA LYS A 8 13.73 -16.41 -31.85
C LYS A 8 13.13 -15.33 -30.93
N ARG A 9 11.79 -15.26 -30.83
CA ARG A 9 11.09 -14.30 -29.97
C ARG A 9 11.53 -14.63 -28.55
N ARG A 10 12.38 -13.78 -27.95
CA ARG A 10 12.63 -13.83 -26.51
C ARG A 10 11.27 -13.59 -25.84
N PRO A 11 10.90 -14.34 -24.78
CA PRO A 11 9.67 -14.10 -24.05
C PRO A 11 9.65 -12.62 -23.67
N PRO A 12 8.50 -11.94 -23.83
CA PRO A 12 8.43 -10.51 -23.53
C PRO A 12 8.80 -10.32 -22.07
N ARG A 13 9.86 -9.56 -21.81
CA ARG A 13 10.38 -9.31 -20.45
C ARG A 13 9.34 -8.68 -19.52
N HIS A 14 8.26 -8.13 -20.06
CA HIS A 14 7.09 -7.60 -19.34
C HIS A 14 6.31 -8.64 -18.52
N PHE A 15 6.57 -9.93 -18.72
CA PHE A 15 5.84 -11.00 -18.03
C PHE A 15 6.19 -11.08 -16.53
N ILE A 16 7.44 -10.75 -16.16
CA ILE A 16 7.94 -10.90 -14.77
C ILE A 16 7.22 -9.95 -13.80
N PRO A 17 7.15 -8.62 -14.04
CA PRO A 17 6.41 -7.72 -13.13
C PRO A 17 4.94 -8.13 -13.02
N ASN A 18 4.29 -8.42 -14.14
CA ASN A 18 2.86 -8.78 -14.14
C ASN A 18 2.55 -10.06 -13.34
N ILE A 19 3.49 -11.01 -13.25
CA ILE A 19 3.33 -12.16 -12.36
C ILE A 19 3.35 -11.74 -10.90
N LEU A 20 4.24 -10.83 -10.49
CA LEU A 20 4.31 -10.35 -9.11
C LEU A 20 3.03 -9.59 -8.75
N THR A 21 2.54 -8.74 -9.65
CA THR A 21 1.25 -8.07 -9.51
C THR A 21 0.09 -9.07 -9.37
N LEU A 22 0.11 -10.16 -10.16
CA LEU A 22 -0.87 -11.23 -10.03
C LEU A 22 -0.78 -11.93 -8.66
N PHE A 23 0.43 -12.14 -8.14
CA PHE A 23 0.62 -12.69 -6.79
C PHE A 23 0.12 -11.73 -5.71
N ASN A 24 0.36 -10.41 -5.83
CA ASN A 24 -0.23 -9.41 -4.96
C ASN A 24 -1.76 -9.58 -4.91
N MET A 25 -2.42 -9.55 -6.07
CA MET A 25 -3.88 -9.73 -6.18
C MET A 25 -4.36 -11.07 -5.60
N PHE A 26 -3.64 -12.15 -5.85
CA PHE A 26 -3.98 -13.48 -5.32
C PHE A 26 -3.90 -13.54 -3.79
N LEU A 27 -2.88 -12.94 -3.19
CA LEU A 27 -2.74 -12.85 -1.74
C LEU A 27 -3.86 -12.00 -1.12
N GLY A 28 -4.25 -10.90 -1.78
CA GLY A 28 -5.42 -10.11 -1.39
C GLY A 28 -6.70 -10.94 -1.43
N PHE A 29 -6.93 -11.71 -2.48
CA PHE A 29 -8.07 -12.61 -2.59
C PHE A 29 -8.09 -13.67 -1.49
N LEU A 30 -6.94 -14.29 -1.19
CA LEU A 30 -6.83 -15.24 -0.07
C LEU A 30 -7.11 -14.57 1.27
N ALA A 31 -6.65 -13.33 1.48
CA ALA A 31 -6.91 -12.56 2.70
C ALA A 31 -8.42 -12.35 2.91
N ILE A 32 -9.19 -12.07 1.84
CA ILE A 32 -10.66 -11.99 1.91
C ILE A 32 -11.24 -13.31 2.44
N GLY A 33 -10.84 -14.43 1.85
CA GLY A 33 -11.30 -15.75 2.29
C GLY A 33 -10.98 -16.04 3.76
N LEU A 34 -9.79 -15.63 4.23
CA LEU A 34 -9.38 -15.79 5.62
C LEU A 34 -10.20 -14.92 6.59
N ILE A 35 -10.52 -13.67 6.22
CA ILE A 35 -11.36 -12.79 7.04
C ILE A 35 -12.76 -13.41 7.18
N LEU A 36 -13.36 -13.84 6.07
CA LEU A 36 -14.70 -14.46 6.06
C LEU A 36 -14.77 -15.78 6.87
N ASN A 37 -13.63 -16.45 7.02
CA ASN A 37 -13.49 -17.66 7.86
C ASN A 37 -12.99 -17.35 9.29
N ASN A 38 -13.12 -16.11 9.78
CA ASN A 38 -12.72 -15.69 11.13
C ASN A 38 -11.21 -15.88 11.44
N HIS A 39 -10.35 -15.69 10.41
CA HIS A 39 -8.89 -15.72 10.57
C HIS A 39 -8.23 -14.38 10.17
N PRO A 40 -8.66 -13.24 10.75
CA PRO A 40 -8.18 -11.91 10.30
C PRO A 40 -6.68 -11.68 10.57
N ILE A 41 -6.11 -12.30 11.60
CA ILE A 41 -4.66 -12.25 11.88
C ILE A 41 -3.86 -12.88 10.72
N LYS A 42 -4.29 -14.06 10.23
CA LYS A 42 -3.63 -14.69 9.08
C LYS A 42 -3.79 -13.84 7.82
N ALA A 43 -4.97 -13.25 7.61
CA ALA A 43 -5.21 -12.34 6.49
C ALA A 43 -4.24 -11.17 6.50
N GLY A 44 -3.98 -10.57 7.66
CA GLY A 44 -3.01 -9.47 7.81
C GLY A 44 -1.60 -9.86 7.40
N VAL A 45 -1.14 -11.09 7.72
CA VAL A 45 0.16 -11.59 7.26
C VAL A 45 0.21 -11.67 5.73
N PHE A 46 -0.84 -12.17 5.07
CA PHE A 46 -0.92 -12.22 3.61
C PHE A 46 -0.91 -10.82 2.99
N ILE A 47 -1.58 -9.84 3.62
CA ILE A 47 -1.58 -8.45 3.16
C ILE A 47 -0.20 -7.80 3.27
N ILE A 48 0.55 -8.07 4.33
CA ILE A 48 1.94 -7.60 4.44
C ILE A 48 2.80 -8.18 3.32
N ILE A 49 2.65 -9.47 3.04
CA ILE A 49 3.36 -10.13 1.94
C ILE A 49 2.92 -9.56 0.59
N ALA A 50 1.62 -9.30 0.39
CA ALA A 50 1.11 -8.65 -0.82
C ALA A 50 1.75 -7.27 -1.03
N GLY A 51 1.87 -6.45 0.03
CA GLY A 51 2.57 -5.16 -0.04
C GLY A 51 4.05 -5.26 -0.39
N LEU A 52 4.72 -6.36 -0.02
CA LEU A 52 6.09 -6.61 -0.48
C LEU A 52 6.13 -6.91 -1.99
N PHE A 53 5.23 -7.74 -2.50
CA PHE A 53 5.14 -8.03 -3.94
C PHE A 53 4.87 -6.76 -4.75
N ASP A 54 3.95 -5.89 -4.30
CA ASP A 54 3.67 -4.58 -4.88
C ASP A 54 4.93 -3.70 -4.98
N VAL A 55 5.69 -3.56 -3.88
CA VAL A 55 6.95 -2.81 -3.91
C VAL A 55 7.97 -3.43 -4.86
N PHE A 56 8.03 -4.76 -4.99
CA PHE A 56 8.98 -5.45 -5.86
C PHE A 56 8.64 -5.34 -7.33
N ASP A 57 7.37 -5.49 -7.74
CA ASP A 57 6.97 -5.47 -9.15
C ASP A 57 7.23 -4.10 -9.79
N GLY A 58 6.83 -3.01 -9.13
CA GLY A 58 7.12 -1.65 -9.59
C GLY A 58 8.61 -1.34 -9.67
N LYS A 59 9.45 -1.90 -8.76
CA LYS A 59 10.91 -1.73 -8.83
C LYS A 59 11.53 -2.55 -9.94
N ILE A 60 11.12 -3.80 -10.12
CA ILE A 60 11.62 -4.69 -11.18
C ILE A 60 11.26 -4.12 -12.54
N ALA A 61 10.02 -3.62 -12.74
CA ALA A 61 9.60 -2.98 -13.97
C ALA A 61 10.51 -1.79 -14.34
N ARG A 62 10.85 -0.95 -13.35
CA ARG A 62 11.76 0.19 -13.53
C ARG A 62 13.19 -0.22 -13.82
N ILE A 63 13.76 -1.17 -13.10
CA ILE A 63 15.14 -1.66 -13.31
C ILE A 63 15.29 -2.29 -14.70
N LEU A 64 14.28 -3.02 -15.16
CA LEU A 64 14.30 -3.67 -16.46
C LEU A 64 13.95 -2.72 -17.62
N GLY A 65 13.52 -1.47 -17.32
CA GLY A 65 13.09 -0.49 -18.33
C GLY A 65 11.87 -0.94 -19.14
N ILE A 66 10.96 -1.70 -18.53
CA ILE A 66 9.81 -2.34 -19.19
C ILE A 66 8.47 -1.83 -18.64
N SER A 67 8.45 -0.65 -18.03
CA SER A 67 7.20 -0.01 -17.60
C SER A 67 6.24 0.11 -18.81
N SER A 68 5.03 -0.37 -18.66
CA SER A 68 4.00 -0.31 -19.70
C SER A 68 2.71 0.24 -19.11
N ARG A 69 1.90 0.92 -19.95
CA ARG A 69 0.59 1.41 -19.53
C ARG A 69 -0.32 0.27 -19.02
N PHE A 70 -0.28 -0.88 -19.68
CA PHE A 70 -0.99 -2.06 -19.20
C PHE A 70 -0.53 -2.51 -17.81
N GLY A 71 0.80 -2.51 -17.55
CA GLY A 71 1.35 -2.89 -16.24
C GLY A 71 0.88 -1.95 -15.13
N MET A 72 0.86 -0.63 -15.36
CA MET A 72 0.38 0.36 -14.39
C MET A 72 -1.12 0.20 -14.07
N GLU A 73 -1.96 -0.01 -15.08
CA GLU A 73 -3.40 -0.23 -14.88
C GLU A 73 -3.66 -1.57 -14.16
N PHE A 74 -2.92 -2.62 -14.52
CA PHE A 74 -3.03 -3.93 -13.88
C PHE A 74 -2.60 -3.89 -12.41
N ASP A 75 -1.55 -3.15 -12.09
CA ASP A 75 -1.07 -2.87 -10.75
C ASP A 75 -2.15 -2.17 -9.90
N SER A 76 -2.76 -1.11 -10.44
CA SER A 76 -3.86 -0.41 -9.77
C SER A 76 -5.08 -1.30 -9.52
N MET A 77 -5.37 -2.26 -10.41
CA MET A 77 -6.43 -3.25 -10.18
C MET A 77 -6.06 -4.23 -9.05
N ALA A 78 -4.81 -4.69 -9.00
CA ALA A 78 -4.31 -5.54 -7.93
C ALA A 78 -4.35 -4.82 -6.58
N ASP A 79 -3.90 -3.56 -6.55
CA ASP A 79 -3.95 -2.70 -5.37
C ASP A 79 -5.38 -2.45 -4.89
N THR A 80 -6.32 -2.28 -5.82
CA THR A 80 -7.74 -2.16 -5.46
C THR A 80 -8.23 -3.38 -4.70
N VAL A 81 -7.89 -4.59 -5.15
CA VAL A 81 -8.27 -5.82 -4.44
C VAL A 81 -7.58 -5.91 -3.09
N SER A 82 -6.25 -5.81 -3.05
CA SER A 82 -5.46 -6.09 -1.85
C SER A 82 -5.52 -4.99 -0.80
N PHE A 83 -5.59 -3.71 -1.22
CA PHE A 83 -5.45 -2.57 -0.32
C PHE A 83 -6.67 -1.65 -0.24
N CYS A 84 -7.75 -1.96 -0.97
CA CYS A 84 -9.00 -1.24 -0.84
C CYS A 84 -10.16 -2.17 -0.46
N VAL A 85 -10.34 -3.30 -1.17
CA VAL A 85 -11.42 -4.25 -0.89
C VAL A 85 -11.16 -5.01 0.42
N VAL A 86 -9.94 -5.53 0.62
CA VAL A 86 -9.62 -6.30 1.84
C VAL A 86 -9.87 -5.50 3.13
N PRO A 87 -9.34 -4.26 3.31
CA PRO A 87 -9.64 -3.49 4.52
C PRO A 87 -11.13 -3.16 4.67
N SER A 88 -11.87 -2.95 3.57
CA SER A 88 -13.32 -2.76 3.62
C SER A 88 -14.05 -4.00 4.14
N ILE A 89 -13.67 -5.19 3.69
CA ILE A 89 -14.23 -6.44 4.19
C ILE A 89 -13.83 -6.69 5.64
N LEU A 90 -12.60 -6.34 6.03
CA LEU A 90 -12.15 -6.43 7.42
C LEU A 90 -13.03 -5.56 8.33
N VAL A 91 -13.27 -4.31 7.96
CA VAL A 91 -14.12 -3.38 8.71
C VAL A 91 -15.55 -3.92 8.81
N TYR A 92 -16.09 -4.41 7.69
CA TYR A 92 -17.43 -5.00 7.66
C TYR A 92 -17.56 -6.23 8.57
N SER A 93 -16.54 -7.07 8.61
CA SER A 93 -16.58 -8.33 9.38
C SER A 93 -16.33 -8.15 10.87
N LEU A 94 -15.59 -7.12 11.30
CA LEU A 94 -15.11 -7.02 12.68
C LEU A 94 -15.62 -5.81 13.45
N TYR A 95 -15.90 -4.68 12.77
CA TYR A 95 -16.06 -3.39 13.47
C TYR A 95 -17.42 -2.71 13.27
N VAL A 96 -18.32 -3.27 12.46
CA VAL A 96 -19.68 -2.71 12.25
C VAL A 96 -20.79 -3.58 12.79
N ASP A 97 -20.44 -4.61 13.54
CA ASP A 97 -21.43 -5.49 14.19
C ASP A 97 -22.33 -4.67 15.15
N GLY A 98 -23.63 -5.01 15.19
CA GLY A 98 -24.62 -4.27 15.94
C GLY A 98 -25.12 -2.96 15.29
N LEU A 99 -24.56 -2.50 14.18
CA LEU A 99 -25.08 -1.38 13.40
C LEU A 99 -26.16 -1.83 12.40
N PRO A 100 -27.12 -0.94 12.06
CA PRO A 100 -28.04 -1.21 10.96
C PRO A 100 -27.25 -1.61 9.67
N PRO A 101 -27.69 -2.65 8.92
CA PRO A 101 -26.90 -3.20 7.80
C PRO A 101 -26.48 -2.16 6.74
N LEU A 102 -27.36 -1.22 6.43
CA LEU A 102 -27.06 -0.15 5.47
C LEU A 102 -25.96 0.80 5.99
N LEU A 103 -26.02 1.16 7.27
CA LEU A 103 -25.03 2.02 7.90
C LEU A 103 -23.67 1.32 8.02
N GLY A 104 -23.65 0.05 8.46
CA GLY A 104 -22.45 -0.77 8.51
C GLY A 104 -21.82 -0.93 7.13
N GLY A 105 -22.64 -1.19 6.11
CA GLY A 105 -22.19 -1.26 4.71
C GLY A 105 -21.57 0.05 4.23
N PHE A 106 -22.20 1.20 4.54
CA PHE A 106 -21.68 2.51 4.14
C PHE A 106 -20.34 2.84 4.83
N ILE A 107 -20.22 2.56 6.12
CA ILE A 107 -18.98 2.80 6.88
C ILE A 107 -17.85 1.90 6.39
N SER A 108 -18.12 0.63 6.18
CA SER A 108 -17.12 -0.31 5.69
C SER A 108 -16.70 -0.06 4.22
N PHE A 109 -17.51 0.65 3.44
CA PHE A 109 -17.19 1.07 2.08
C PHE A 109 -16.14 2.20 2.02
N ILE A 110 -15.94 2.95 3.11
CA ILE A 110 -15.04 4.10 3.17
C ILE A 110 -13.62 3.79 2.66
N PRO A 111 -12.91 2.75 3.14
CA PRO A 111 -11.57 2.42 2.63
C PRO A 111 -11.54 2.14 1.13
N LEU A 112 -12.54 1.45 0.60
CA LEU A 112 -12.66 1.17 -0.83
C LEU A 112 -12.88 2.45 -1.63
N MET A 113 -13.79 3.30 -1.20
CA MET A 113 -14.10 4.56 -1.88
C MET A 113 -12.87 5.48 -1.96
N PHE A 114 -12.25 5.78 -0.82
CA PHE A 114 -11.11 6.69 -0.77
C PHE A 114 -9.85 6.10 -1.41
N GLY A 115 -9.63 4.79 -1.26
CA GLY A 115 -8.51 4.09 -1.88
C GLY A 115 -8.60 4.11 -3.41
N THR A 116 -9.77 3.81 -3.99
CA THR A 116 -9.97 3.83 -5.44
C THR A 116 -9.88 5.25 -6.03
N ILE A 117 -10.44 6.26 -5.35
CA ILE A 117 -10.29 7.66 -5.75
C ILE A 117 -8.80 8.05 -5.76
N ARG A 118 -8.03 7.65 -4.73
CA ARG A 118 -6.59 7.92 -4.66
C ARG A 118 -5.84 7.24 -5.81
N LEU A 119 -6.11 5.95 -6.09
CA LEU A 119 -5.44 5.22 -7.18
C LEU A 119 -5.74 5.87 -8.55
N ALA A 120 -7.00 6.25 -8.79
CA ALA A 120 -7.40 6.94 -10.00
C ALA A 120 -6.66 8.29 -10.17
N LYS A 121 -6.59 9.10 -9.07
CA LYS A 121 -5.85 10.36 -9.09
C LYS A 121 -4.36 10.15 -9.35
N PHE A 122 -3.74 9.16 -8.68
CA PHE A 122 -2.34 8.84 -8.87
C PHE A 122 -2.01 8.45 -10.32
N ASN A 123 -2.85 7.66 -10.97
CA ASN A 123 -2.67 7.27 -12.37
C ASN A 123 -2.80 8.44 -13.36
N LEU A 124 -3.58 9.48 -13.01
CA LEU A 124 -3.69 10.70 -13.82
C LEU A 124 -2.44 11.59 -13.67
N ASP A 125 -1.84 11.63 -12.47
CA ASP A 125 -0.71 12.50 -12.13
C ASP A 125 0.67 11.89 -12.48
N GLU A 126 0.73 10.62 -12.86
CA GLU A 126 2.00 9.93 -13.17
C GLU A 126 2.40 10.18 -14.63
N GLU A 127 3.37 11.09 -14.84
CA GLU A 127 4.04 11.22 -16.13
C GLU A 127 5.12 10.14 -16.31
N PRO A 128 5.09 9.40 -17.43
CA PRO A 128 6.12 8.41 -17.71
C PRO A 128 7.52 9.07 -17.78
N GLY A 129 8.42 8.68 -16.87
CA GLY A 129 9.83 9.07 -16.93
C GLY A 129 10.30 10.16 -15.97
N LYS A 130 9.42 10.76 -15.16
CA LYS A 130 9.80 11.69 -14.08
C LYS A 130 9.58 11.09 -12.70
N PRO A 131 10.60 10.49 -12.06
CA PRO A 131 10.44 9.96 -10.70
C PRO A 131 10.29 11.10 -9.70
N LYS A 132 9.10 11.28 -9.12
CA LYS A 132 8.89 12.17 -7.98
C LYS A 132 9.51 11.55 -6.71
N SER A 133 10.13 12.34 -5.85
CA SER A 133 10.75 11.89 -4.59
C SER A 133 9.74 11.65 -3.46
N TYR A 134 8.50 12.10 -3.63
CA TYR A 134 7.41 11.99 -2.67
C TYR A 134 6.12 11.54 -3.36
N THR A 135 5.17 11.07 -2.56
CA THR A 135 3.77 10.82 -2.98
C THR A 135 2.86 11.81 -2.29
N VAL A 136 1.87 12.34 -3.01
CA VAL A 136 0.81 13.15 -2.43
C VAL A 136 -0.25 12.22 -1.83
N GLY A 137 -0.57 12.43 -0.57
CA GLY A 137 -1.47 11.57 0.20
C GLY A 137 -0.84 10.23 0.63
N LEU A 138 -1.43 9.63 1.66
CA LEU A 138 -1.01 8.33 2.20
C LEU A 138 -1.27 7.23 1.17
N THR A 139 -0.31 6.32 0.99
CA THR A 139 -0.46 5.21 0.03
C THR A 139 -1.45 4.15 0.52
N THR A 140 -2.19 3.52 -0.40
CA THR A 140 -3.18 2.47 -0.08
C THR A 140 -2.57 1.29 0.65
N PRO A 141 -1.35 0.77 0.32
CA PRO A 141 -0.71 -0.28 1.10
C PRO A 141 -0.42 0.14 2.54
N ILE A 142 0.12 1.37 2.76
CA ILE A 142 0.44 1.83 4.11
C ILE A 142 -0.83 1.97 4.95
N ALA A 143 -1.90 2.55 4.39
CA ALA A 143 -3.17 2.68 5.10
C ALA A 143 -3.73 1.31 5.53
N THR A 144 -3.72 0.34 4.63
CA THR A 144 -4.20 -1.02 4.90
C THR A 144 -3.33 -1.73 5.92
N ILE A 145 -2.01 -1.67 5.78
CA ILE A 145 -1.07 -2.25 6.75
C ILE A 145 -1.23 -1.58 8.12
N THR A 146 -1.53 -0.28 8.19
CA THR A 146 -1.82 0.42 9.45
C THR A 146 -3.05 -0.16 10.14
N LEU A 147 -4.13 -0.40 9.41
CA LEU A 147 -5.34 -1.02 9.96
C LEU A 147 -5.06 -2.44 10.48
N PHE A 148 -4.33 -3.25 9.73
CA PHE A 148 -3.93 -4.58 10.20
C PHE A 148 -2.93 -4.52 11.36
N SER A 149 -2.07 -3.51 11.43
CA SER A 149 -1.15 -3.33 12.56
C SER A 149 -1.89 -3.00 13.87
N TYR A 150 -2.99 -2.24 13.77
CA TYR A 150 -3.90 -2.01 14.90
C TYR A 150 -4.50 -3.33 15.41
N LEU A 151 -4.96 -4.19 14.50
CA LEU A 151 -5.49 -5.51 14.83
C LEU A 151 -4.42 -6.42 15.47
N PHE A 152 -3.21 -6.48 14.93
CA PHE A 152 -2.11 -7.26 15.52
C PHE A 152 -1.74 -6.75 16.92
N PHE A 153 -1.72 -5.43 17.10
CA PHE A 153 -1.37 -4.80 18.36
C PHE A 153 -2.37 -5.19 19.48
N ASN A 154 -3.67 -5.04 19.21
CA ASN A 154 -4.70 -5.39 20.18
C ASN A 154 -4.75 -6.90 20.44
N HIS A 155 -4.61 -7.72 19.40
CA HIS A 155 -4.59 -9.16 19.55
C HIS A 155 -3.45 -9.66 20.46
N GLN A 156 -2.29 -8.99 20.41
CA GLN A 156 -1.14 -9.35 21.23
C GLN A 156 -1.28 -8.88 22.70
N ILE A 157 -1.99 -7.77 22.95
CA ILE A 157 -2.14 -7.20 24.29
C ILE A 157 -3.37 -7.80 24.99
N ASP A 158 -4.52 -7.74 24.34
CA ASP A 158 -5.82 -8.02 24.96
C ASP A 158 -6.43 -9.34 24.47
N GLY A 159 -5.84 -9.97 23.44
CA GLY A 159 -6.33 -11.19 22.82
C GLY A 159 -7.56 -10.99 21.93
N ASP A 160 -8.00 -9.75 21.72
CA ASP A 160 -9.13 -9.36 20.87
C ASP A 160 -8.68 -8.62 19.60
N PHE A 161 -9.61 -8.09 18.82
CA PHE A 161 -9.32 -7.38 17.58
C PHE A 161 -9.35 -5.84 17.73
N GLY A 162 -9.44 -5.35 18.97
CA GLY A 162 -9.49 -3.95 19.33
C GLY A 162 -10.91 -3.35 19.36
N ASP A 163 -11.03 -2.20 20.02
CA ASP A 163 -12.30 -1.51 20.14
C ASP A 163 -12.81 -0.98 18.77
N PRO A 164 -14.05 -1.33 18.37
CA PRO A 164 -14.64 -0.91 17.10
C PRO A 164 -14.64 0.62 16.89
N ARG A 165 -14.83 1.41 17.95
CA ARG A 165 -14.87 2.89 17.83
C ARG A 165 -13.50 3.44 17.43
N THR A 166 -12.45 2.98 18.07
CA THR A 166 -11.07 3.38 17.74
C THR A 166 -10.66 2.89 16.37
N ALA A 167 -11.05 1.67 15.97
CA ALA A 167 -10.83 1.15 14.64
C ALA A 167 -11.51 2.01 13.56
N LEU A 168 -12.78 2.39 13.76
CA LEU A 168 -13.53 3.24 12.82
C LEU A 168 -12.97 4.66 12.74
N MET A 169 -12.51 5.25 13.86
CA MET A 169 -11.79 6.53 13.85
C MET A 169 -10.49 6.44 13.07
N LEU A 170 -9.73 5.35 13.25
CA LEU A 170 -8.52 5.09 12.49
C LEU A 170 -8.81 4.98 10.99
N VAL A 171 -9.84 4.22 10.59
CA VAL A 171 -10.27 4.07 9.20
C VAL A 171 -10.62 5.44 8.59
N ALA A 172 -11.39 6.27 9.29
CA ALA A 172 -11.74 7.60 8.83
C ALA A 172 -10.47 8.47 8.65
N GLY A 173 -9.58 8.51 9.65
CA GLY A 173 -8.34 9.27 9.60
C GLY A 173 -7.43 8.84 8.45
N LEU A 174 -7.23 7.53 8.27
CA LEU A 174 -6.43 6.98 7.17
C LEU A 174 -7.04 7.31 5.80
N SER A 175 -8.35 7.23 5.67
CA SER A 175 -9.07 7.56 4.43
C SER A 175 -8.92 9.03 4.07
N PHE A 176 -9.04 9.94 5.04
CA PHE A 176 -8.76 11.37 4.81
C PHE A 176 -7.29 11.62 4.44
N LEU A 177 -6.34 10.92 5.08
CA LEU A 177 -4.92 11.04 4.73
C LEU A 177 -4.61 10.57 3.31
N MET A 178 -5.33 9.57 2.77
CA MET A 178 -5.14 9.10 1.40
C MET A 178 -5.41 10.19 0.35
N ILE A 179 -6.39 11.08 0.58
CA ILE A 179 -6.75 12.15 -0.36
C ILE A 179 -6.16 13.51 0.03
N SER A 180 -5.44 13.59 1.16
CA SER A 180 -4.84 14.82 1.66
C SER A 180 -3.72 15.32 0.75
N PRO A 181 -3.41 16.63 0.72
CA PRO A 181 -2.27 17.18 0.00
C PRO A 181 -0.92 16.93 0.68
N ILE A 182 -0.90 16.17 1.78
CA ILE A 182 0.31 15.92 2.56
C ILE A 182 1.31 15.08 1.75
N HIS A 183 2.58 15.53 1.76
CA HIS A 183 3.66 14.83 1.07
C HIS A 183 4.25 13.73 1.94
N PHE A 184 4.16 12.49 1.48
CA PHE A 184 4.75 11.33 2.15
C PHE A 184 6.03 10.90 1.42
N ALA A 185 7.08 10.61 2.20
CA ALA A 185 8.33 10.10 1.65
C ALA A 185 8.10 8.73 0.98
N LYS A 186 8.62 8.57 -0.24
CA LYS A 186 8.60 7.26 -0.93
C LYS A 186 9.53 6.27 -0.24
N PHE A 187 9.22 4.98 -0.38
CA PHE A 187 10.09 3.91 0.09
C PHE A 187 11.52 4.06 -0.47
N PRO A 188 12.56 3.74 0.35
CA PRO A 188 13.95 3.85 -0.08
C PRO A 188 14.22 2.98 -1.31
N LEU A 189 15.18 3.42 -2.13
CA LEU A 189 15.66 2.62 -3.26
C LEU A 189 16.44 1.40 -2.72
N PHE A 190 16.19 0.20 -3.25
CA PHE A 190 16.98 -1.00 -2.91
C PHE A 190 18.36 -0.93 -3.57
N SER A 191 19.15 0.08 -3.20
CA SER A 191 20.50 0.27 -3.69
C SER A 191 21.37 0.91 -2.61
N PHE A 192 22.39 0.22 -2.17
CA PHE A 192 23.39 0.75 -1.24
C PHE A 192 24.27 1.85 -1.87
N LYS A 193 24.22 2.01 -3.19
CA LYS A 193 24.99 3.03 -3.94
C LYS A 193 24.26 4.36 -4.08
N SER A 194 23.00 4.46 -3.66
CA SER A 194 22.14 5.65 -3.84
C SER A 194 22.28 6.71 -2.73
N GLY A 195 23.40 6.71 -1.99
CA GLY A 195 23.71 7.69 -0.94
C GLY A 195 23.49 7.18 0.49
N ARG A 196 24.09 7.89 1.47
CA ARG A 196 24.09 7.49 2.88
C ARG A 196 22.68 7.44 3.49
N THR A 197 21.84 8.42 3.16
CA THR A 197 20.43 8.48 3.64
C THR A 197 19.62 7.30 3.13
N ASN A 198 19.76 6.94 1.85
CA ASN A 198 19.06 5.79 1.28
C ASN A 198 19.52 4.47 1.91
N THR A 199 20.83 4.33 2.20
CA THR A 199 21.37 3.14 2.88
C THR A 199 20.82 3.00 4.30
N ILE A 200 20.72 4.09 5.06
CA ILE A 200 20.13 4.09 6.41
C ILE A 200 18.66 3.68 6.36
N LEU A 201 17.88 4.26 5.44
CA LEU A 201 16.47 3.93 5.27
C LEU A 201 16.27 2.46 4.85
N LEU A 202 17.14 1.94 3.99
CA LEU A 202 17.09 0.53 3.57
C LEU A 202 17.44 -0.41 4.72
N LEU A 203 18.45 -0.09 5.52
CA LEU A 203 18.79 -0.87 6.72
C LEU A 203 17.66 -0.80 7.76
N ALA A 204 17.05 0.36 7.96
CA ALA A 204 15.89 0.52 8.84
C ALA A 204 14.69 -0.30 8.35
N PHE A 205 14.47 -0.36 7.04
CA PHE A 205 13.43 -1.18 6.44
C PHE A 205 13.68 -2.68 6.63
N ILE A 206 14.91 -3.16 6.37
CA ILE A 206 15.29 -4.57 6.61
C ILE A 206 15.15 -4.92 8.10
N PHE A 207 15.60 -4.03 8.99
CA PHE A 207 15.49 -4.21 10.43
C PHE A 207 14.04 -4.26 10.89
N SER A 208 13.16 -3.40 10.34
CA SER A 208 11.73 -3.42 10.64
C SER A 208 11.06 -4.71 10.18
N MET A 209 11.49 -5.28 9.04
CA MET A 209 11.01 -6.58 8.55
C MET A 209 11.43 -7.74 9.46
N ILE A 210 12.66 -7.71 9.98
CA ILE A 210 13.14 -8.72 10.94
C ILE A 210 12.35 -8.62 12.26
N ILE A 211 12.14 -7.42 12.76
CA ILE A 211 11.34 -7.15 13.95
C ILE A 211 9.89 -7.63 13.75
N LEU A 212 9.30 -7.37 12.57
CA LEU A 212 7.97 -7.84 12.22
C LEU A 212 7.86 -9.38 12.30
N ALA A 213 8.88 -10.08 11.79
CA ALA A 213 8.92 -11.54 11.83
C ALA A 213 9.06 -12.09 13.26
N ILE A 214 9.79 -11.41 14.14
CA ILE A 214 10.03 -11.84 15.53
C ILE A 214 8.83 -11.54 16.42
N TRP A 215 8.26 -10.32 16.34
CA TRP A 215 7.17 -9.85 17.21
C TRP A 215 5.77 -9.91 16.59
N GLN A 216 5.59 -10.70 15.53
CA GLN A 216 4.26 -10.97 14.92
C GLN A 216 3.41 -9.71 14.68
N GLY A 217 4.04 -8.62 14.29
CA GLY A 217 3.34 -7.38 13.94
C GLY A 217 3.06 -6.39 15.08
N PHE A 218 3.32 -6.75 16.35
CA PHE A 218 3.07 -5.86 17.49
C PHE A 218 3.77 -4.49 17.37
N ILE A 219 5.02 -4.46 16.93
CA ILE A 219 5.82 -3.23 16.81
C ILE A 219 5.43 -2.43 15.54
N LEU A 220 4.70 -3.02 14.63
CA LEU A 220 4.37 -2.38 13.36
C LEU A 220 3.51 -1.12 13.57
N MET A 221 2.55 -1.17 14.49
CA MET A 221 1.67 -0.03 14.77
C MET A 221 2.43 1.22 15.26
N PRO A 222 3.28 1.17 16.31
CA PRO A 222 4.04 2.34 16.73
C PRO A 222 5.03 2.83 15.66
N LEU A 223 5.64 1.95 14.88
CA LEU A 223 6.54 2.35 13.79
C LEU A 223 5.80 3.12 12.69
N ILE A 224 4.62 2.64 12.28
CA ILE A 224 3.81 3.32 11.27
C ILE A 224 3.25 4.64 11.82
N ALA A 225 2.83 4.67 13.08
CA ALA A 225 2.36 5.90 13.72
C ALA A 225 3.46 6.98 13.75
N VAL A 226 4.70 6.61 14.08
CA VAL A 226 5.85 7.51 13.99
C VAL A 226 6.11 7.96 12.55
N TYR A 227 6.05 7.05 11.58
CA TYR A 227 6.21 7.40 10.16
C TYR A 227 5.16 8.40 9.69
N ILE A 228 3.88 8.15 9.96
CA ILE A 228 2.78 9.06 9.57
C ILE A 228 2.93 10.40 10.28
N GLY A 229 3.14 10.39 11.61
CA GLY A 229 3.29 11.59 12.42
C GLY A 229 4.47 12.45 11.97
N TRP A 230 5.63 11.85 11.69
CA TRP A 230 6.81 12.54 11.18
C TRP A 230 6.52 13.25 9.83
N ASN A 231 5.89 12.56 8.89
CA ASN A 231 5.58 13.17 7.58
C ASN A 231 4.57 14.32 7.71
N ILE A 232 3.56 14.20 8.59
CA ILE A 232 2.60 15.27 8.87
C ILE A 232 3.32 16.48 9.49
N ILE A 233 4.14 16.27 10.51
CA ILE A 233 4.89 17.35 11.18
C ILE A 233 5.84 18.02 10.20
N HIS A 234 6.59 17.24 9.42
CA HIS A 234 7.53 17.76 8.43
C HIS A 234 6.83 18.61 7.37
N TRP A 235 5.65 18.19 6.91
CA TRP A 235 4.83 18.94 5.96
C TRP A 235 4.31 20.27 6.55
N LEU A 236 3.88 20.26 7.82
CA LEU A 236 3.40 21.47 8.52
C LEU A 236 4.52 22.49 8.76
N ILE A 237 5.75 22.04 9.04
CA ILE A 237 6.89 22.93 9.32
C ILE A 237 7.50 23.49 8.04
N ASN A 238 7.38 22.81 6.88
CA ASN A 238 8.00 23.23 5.62
C ASN A 238 6.92 23.63 4.58
N PRO A 239 6.31 24.80 4.71
CA PRO A 239 5.27 25.26 3.78
C PRO A 239 5.77 25.47 2.34
N SER A 240 7.08 25.65 2.12
CA SER A 240 7.69 25.73 0.78
C SER A 240 7.51 24.47 -0.09
N LEU A 241 7.16 23.34 0.51
CA LEU A 241 6.78 22.12 -0.22
C LEU A 241 5.34 22.19 -0.76
N ASN A 242 4.54 23.15 -0.27
CA ASN A 242 3.14 23.35 -0.67
C ASN A 242 3.02 24.23 -1.92
N ASP A 243 4.06 25.06 -2.20
CA ASP A 243 4.09 26.04 -3.29
C ASP A 243 4.70 25.48 -4.58
N ALA A 244 5.00 24.18 -4.65
CA ALA A 244 5.34 23.55 -5.92
C ALA A 244 4.09 23.62 -6.82
N PRO A 245 4.12 24.39 -7.95
CA PRO A 245 2.95 24.58 -8.78
C PRO A 245 2.41 23.21 -9.19
N SER A 246 1.13 22.97 -8.95
CA SER A 246 0.41 21.92 -9.62
C SER A 246 0.43 22.30 -11.10
N GLU A 247 1.03 21.48 -11.95
CA GLU A 247 1.07 21.70 -13.40
C GLU A 247 -0.34 21.70 -14.05
N ALA A 248 -1.39 21.88 -13.25
CA ALA A 248 -2.75 22.14 -13.70
C ALA A 248 -3.04 23.65 -13.93
N ASP A 249 -2.08 24.53 -13.63
CA ASP A 249 -2.20 25.98 -13.80
C ASP A 249 -1.38 26.54 -14.97
N ILE A 250 -0.92 25.70 -15.91
CA ILE A 250 -0.26 26.13 -17.16
C ILE A 250 -1.03 25.62 -18.37
#